data_c8d3a04022559362fc13776a2922c528
#
_entry.id   c8d3a04022559362fc13776a2922c528
#
_cell.length_a   1.000
_cell.length_b   1.000
_cell.length_c   1.000
_cell.angle_alpha   90.00
_cell.angle_beta   90.00
_cell.angle_gamma   90.00
#
_symmetry.space_group_name_H-M   'P 1'
#
loop_
_entity.id
_entity.type
_entity.pdbx_description
1 polymer ?
#
loop_
_entity_poly.entity_id
_entity_poly.type
_entity_poly.pdbx_seq_one_letter_code
_entity_poly.pdbx_strand_id
1 'polypeptide(L)'
;MSAPDDYLMLSGIQHFYFCKRQWALIHIEQVWSDNSFTAEGNKLHEITDDPYLKEKRKNIIISRAIPVSSKELGLSGILDTVEFIKSDNGIEIANKKGLWMPNIVEYKRGKAKKDNRDVVQVVAQVMCLEEKYNIQIESADLFYFTTKKRETIAITNQLKDEVRFMSVQMHTMYENKLTPDAEYFKNCTMCSLYDLCMPRLTKKKKSVQNY
;
A
#
# COMPACT_ATOMS: atom_id res chain seq x y z
N MET A 1 -23.96 -0.49 2.49
CA MET A 1 -22.76 -0.80 3.31
C MET A 1 -22.18 -2.06 2.72
N SER A 2 -21.03 -1.96 2.07
CA SER A 2 -20.34 -3.14 1.55
C SER A 2 -19.95 -4.05 2.70
N ALA A 3 -20.14 -5.36 2.54
CA ALA A 3 -19.67 -6.34 3.52
C ALA A 3 -18.12 -6.33 3.52
N PRO A 4 -17.46 -6.77 4.61
CA PRO A 4 -16.00 -6.84 4.66
C PRO A 4 -15.35 -7.64 3.51
N ASP A 5 -16.10 -8.57 2.91
CA ASP A 5 -15.66 -9.40 1.77
C ASP A 5 -15.58 -8.62 0.45
N ASP A 6 -16.16 -7.42 0.38
CA ASP A 6 -16.14 -6.56 -0.81
C ASP A 6 -14.97 -5.56 -0.79
N TYR A 7 -14.13 -5.57 0.25
CA TYR A 7 -13.02 -4.64 0.35
C TYR A 7 -11.85 -5.06 -0.55
N LEU A 8 -11.32 -4.09 -1.30
CA LEU A 8 -10.13 -4.32 -2.11
C LEU A 8 -8.86 -4.32 -1.23
N MET A 9 -7.81 -4.96 -1.73
CA MET A 9 -6.53 -5.00 -1.01
C MET A 9 -5.89 -3.62 -0.94
N LEU A 10 -5.59 -3.14 0.27
CA LEU A 10 -4.95 -1.85 0.52
C LEU A 10 -3.59 -1.75 -0.20
N SER A 11 -2.79 -2.83 -0.19
CA SER A 11 -1.52 -2.89 -0.92
C SER A 11 -1.69 -2.70 -2.43
N GLY A 12 -2.87 -2.96 -2.97
CA GLY A 12 -3.19 -2.75 -4.39
C GLY A 12 -3.09 -1.30 -4.83
N ILE A 13 -3.23 -0.31 -3.92
CA ILE A 13 -3.13 1.10 -4.27
C ILE A 13 -1.75 1.47 -4.84
N GLN A 14 -0.69 0.85 -4.33
CA GLN A 14 0.67 1.03 -4.86
C GLN A 14 0.79 0.53 -6.30
N HIS A 15 0.19 -0.63 -6.60
CA HIS A 15 0.13 -1.17 -7.97
C HIS A 15 -0.68 -0.26 -8.89
N PHE A 16 -1.81 0.26 -8.40
CA PHE A 16 -2.68 1.16 -9.16
C PHE A 16 -1.98 2.47 -9.52
N TYR A 17 -1.26 3.06 -8.55
CA TYR A 17 -0.43 4.25 -8.77
C TYR A 17 0.66 4.00 -9.82
N PHE A 18 1.31 2.85 -9.75
CA PHE A 18 2.35 2.48 -10.71
C PHE A 18 1.80 2.32 -12.12
N CYS A 19 0.73 1.55 -12.28
CA CYS A 19 0.08 1.28 -13.57
C CYS A 19 -1.30 0.63 -13.34
N LYS A 20 -2.36 1.30 -13.81
CA LYS A 20 -3.74 0.78 -13.69
C LYS A 20 -3.90 -0.61 -14.34
N ARG A 21 -3.22 -0.87 -15.46
CA ARG A 21 -3.24 -2.18 -16.10
C ARG A 21 -2.53 -3.24 -15.25
N GLN A 22 -1.37 -2.91 -14.62
CA GLN A 22 -0.72 -3.84 -13.71
C GLN A 22 -1.66 -4.22 -12.57
N TRP A 23 -2.31 -3.22 -11.98
CA TRP A 23 -3.30 -3.46 -10.92
C TRP A 23 -4.44 -4.35 -11.40
N ALA A 24 -5.02 -4.09 -12.59
CA ALA A 24 -6.11 -4.90 -13.13
C ALA A 24 -5.67 -6.34 -13.41
N LEU A 25 -4.49 -6.54 -14.00
CA LEU A 25 -3.95 -7.87 -14.23
C LEU A 25 -3.80 -8.67 -12.92
N ILE A 26 -3.32 -8.02 -11.84
CA ILE A 26 -3.13 -8.68 -10.54
C ILE A 26 -4.48 -8.93 -9.84
N HIS A 27 -5.34 -7.91 -9.74
CA HIS A 27 -6.49 -7.93 -8.84
C HIS A 27 -7.81 -8.30 -9.51
N ILE A 28 -7.93 -8.14 -10.83
CA ILE A 28 -9.13 -8.52 -11.61
C ILE A 28 -8.89 -9.84 -12.34
N GLU A 29 -7.82 -9.89 -13.14
CA GLU A 29 -7.48 -11.07 -13.97
C GLU A 29 -6.75 -12.16 -13.17
N GLN A 30 -6.32 -11.85 -11.93
CA GLN A 30 -5.59 -12.75 -11.03
C GLN A 30 -4.30 -13.33 -11.66
N VAL A 31 -3.67 -12.53 -12.54
CA VAL A 31 -2.39 -12.88 -13.15
C VAL A 31 -1.27 -12.54 -12.18
N TRP A 32 -0.60 -13.56 -11.69
CA TRP A 32 0.55 -13.38 -10.80
C TRP A 32 1.80 -14.01 -11.41
N SER A 33 2.91 -13.30 -11.30
CA SER A 33 4.23 -13.81 -11.65
C SER A 33 5.21 -13.44 -10.53
N ASP A 34 5.74 -14.46 -9.88
CA ASP A 34 6.82 -14.27 -8.92
C ASP A 34 8.11 -13.90 -9.67
N ASN A 35 8.73 -12.82 -9.23
CA ASN A 35 10.09 -12.50 -9.62
C ASN A 35 10.99 -12.44 -8.37
N SER A 36 12.31 -12.35 -8.56
CA SER A 36 13.26 -12.25 -7.45
C SER A 36 12.95 -11.10 -6.48
N PHE A 37 12.32 -10.01 -6.97
CA PHE A 37 11.97 -8.83 -6.17
C PHE A 37 10.76 -9.10 -5.27
N THR A 38 9.75 -9.83 -5.75
CA THR A 38 8.58 -10.21 -4.94
C THR A 38 8.94 -11.26 -3.89
N ALA A 39 9.74 -12.25 -4.24
CA ALA A 39 10.18 -13.30 -3.31
C ALA A 39 11.03 -12.76 -2.14
N GLU A 40 11.93 -11.79 -2.40
CA GLU A 40 12.71 -11.16 -1.34
C GLU A 40 11.90 -10.13 -0.53
N GLY A 41 10.87 -9.50 -1.12
CA GLY A 41 9.89 -8.67 -0.40
C GLY A 41 9.14 -9.50 0.63
N ASN A 42 8.64 -10.67 0.25
CA ASN A 42 7.91 -11.57 1.14
C ASN A 42 8.76 -12.02 2.34
N LYS A 43 10.06 -12.33 2.15
CA LYS A 43 10.97 -12.67 3.26
C LYS A 43 11.18 -11.52 4.24
N LEU A 44 11.17 -10.27 3.78
CA LEU A 44 11.28 -9.10 4.67
C LEU A 44 10.00 -8.91 5.50
N HIS A 45 8.83 -9.15 4.91
CA HIS A 45 7.58 -9.15 5.65
C HIS A 45 7.56 -10.24 6.74
N GLU A 46 8.07 -11.45 6.46
CA GLU A 46 8.20 -12.50 7.48
C GLU A 46 9.05 -12.06 8.68
N ILE A 47 10.11 -11.28 8.47
CA ILE A 47 10.97 -10.77 9.56
C ILE A 47 10.29 -9.62 10.31
N THR A 48 9.54 -8.76 9.61
CA THR A 48 8.85 -7.61 10.22
C THR A 48 7.54 -8.02 10.89
N ASP A 49 6.91 -9.09 10.42
CA ASP A 49 5.61 -9.58 10.88
C ASP A 49 5.67 -10.49 12.10
N ASP A 50 6.87 -10.73 12.70
CA ASP A 50 6.95 -11.52 13.90
C ASP A 50 6.27 -10.77 15.08
N PRO A 51 5.03 -11.17 15.48
CA PRO A 51 4.28 -10.50 16.54
C PRO A 51 4.90 -10.69 17.91
N TYR A 52 5.89 -11.58 18.05
CA TYR A 52 6.57 -11.88 19.32
C TYR A 52 7.79 -10.99 19.57
N LEU A 53 8.30 -10.29 18.57
CA LEU A 53 9.36 -9.28 18.73
C LEU A 53 8.79 -7.99 19.34
N LYS A 54 8.42 -8.04 20.62
CA LYS A 54 7.99 -6.87 21.39
C LYS A 54 9.20 -6.12 21.92
N GLU A 55 9.64 -5.09 21.20
CA GLU A 55 10.59 -4.14 21.74
C GLU A 55 9.88 -3.15 22.67
N LYS A 56 10.21 -3.17 23.97
CA LYS A 56 9.78 -2.15 24.92
C LYS A 56 10.86 -1.10 25.07
N ARG A 57 10.70 0.02 24.40
CA ARG A 57 11.37 1.27 24.77
C ARG A 57 10.43 2.02 25.73
N LYS A 58 11.00 2.75 26.72
CA LYS A 58 10.26 3.33 27.85
C LYS A 58 9.00 4.15 27.47
N ASN A 59 8.95 4.71 26.23
CA ASN A 59 7.89 5.54 25.71
C ASN A 59 7.37 5.11 24.32
N ILE A 60 7.65 3.88 23.89
CA ILE A 60 7.22 3.35 22.61
C ILE A 60 6.73 1.92 22.79
N ILE A 61 5.56 1.60 22.23
CA ILE A 61 5.03 0.26 22.13
C ILE A 61 5.01 -0.09 20.65
N ILE A 62 5.63 -1.20 20.27
CA ILE A 62 5.65 -1.65 18.89
C ILE A 62 4.65 -2.78 18.72
N SER A 63 3.77 -2.66 17.74
CA SER A 63 2.86 -3.71 17.31
C SER A 63 3.07 -3.99 15.84
N ARG A 64 3.01 -5.26 15.45
CA ARG A 64 3.27 -5.73 14.10
C ARG A 64 2.05 -6.46 13.56
N ALA A 65 1.97 -6.55 12.22
CA ALA A 65 0.91 -7.27 11.52
C ALA A 65 -0.50 -6.85 11.98
N ILE A 66 -0.76 -5.53 12.03
CA ILE A 66 -2.06 -5.01 12.50
C ILE A 66 -3.07 -5.01 11.36
N PRO A 67 -4.17 -5.77 11.46
CA PRO A 67 -5.23 -5.71 10.48
C PRO A 67 -5.98 -4.38 10.56
N VAL A 68 -6.19 -3.79 9.39
CA VAL A 68 -6.91 -2.52 9.23
C VAL A 68 -7.87 -2.56 8.05
N SER A 69 -8.88 -1.72 8.13
CA SER A 69 -9.81 -1.47 7.03
C SER A 69 -10.36 -0.06 7.13
N SER A 70 -10.80 0.48 6.01
CA SER A 70 -11.52 1.75 5.93
C SER A 70 -12.80 1.55 5.15
N LYS A 71 -13.93 1.94 5.74
CA LYS A 71 -15.23 1.95 5.06
C LYS A 71 -15.29 3.07 4.03
N GLU A 72 -14.66 4.20 4.33
CA GLU A 72 -14.56 5.32 3.41
C GLU A 72 -13.86 4.92 2.11
N LEU A 73 -12.75 4.19 2.21
CA LEU A 73 -11.98 3.75 1.05
C LEU A 73 -12.46 2.42 0.47
N GLY A 74 -13.21 1.60 1.21
CA GLY A 74 -13.50 0.22 0.82
C GLY A 74 -12.23 -0.62 0.69
N LEU A 75 -11.21 -0.33 1.47
CA LEU A 75 -9.92 -1.02 1.45
C LEU A 75 -9.66 -1.75 2.76
N SER A 76 -8.96 -2.89 2.67
CA SER A 76 -8.49 -3.63 3.84
C SER A 76 -7.07 -4.16 3.63
N GLY A 77 -6.34 -4.38 4.72
CA GLY A 77 -4.97 -4.86 4.65
C GLY A 77 -4.34 -5.06 6.03
N ILE A 78 -3.05 -5.30 6.02
CA ILE A 78 -2.24 -5.50 7.23
C ILE A 78 -1.13 -4.47 7.23
N LEU A 79 -0.92 -3.80 8.35
CA LEU A 79 0.19 -2.86 8.54
C LEU A 79 1.42 -3.64 9.05
N ASP A 80 2.57 -3.38 8.46
CA ASP A 80 3.83 -4.03 8.86
C ASP A 80 4.15 -3.74 10.33
N THR A 81 4.21 -2.45 10.68
CA THR A 81 4.55 -2.03 12.04
C THR A 81 3.84 -0.72 12.40
N VAL A 82 3.32 -0.67 13.62
CA VAL A 82 2.83 0.56 14.24
C VAL A 82 3.58 0.78 15.54
N GLU A 83 4.23 1.92 15.65
CA GLU A 83 4.87 2.42 16.87
C GLU A 83 3.86 3.31 17.60
N PHE A 84 3.37 2.89 18.75
CA PHE A 84 2.57 3.74 19.62
C PHE A 84 3.50 4.55 20.50
N ILE A 85 3.57 5.84 20.24
CA ILE A 85 4.48 6.78 20.94
C ILE A 85 3.67 7.47 22.04
N LYS A 86 4.22 7.51 23.26
CA LYS A 86 3.55 8.20 24.37
C LYS A 86 3.36 9.68 24.06
N SER A 87 2.13 10.17 24.24
CA SER A 87 1.71 11.52 23.85
C SER A 87 0.66 12.05 24.81
N ASP A 88 0.45 13.37 24.78
CA ASP A 88 -0.67 14.01 25.48
C ASP A 88 -1.97 13.88 24.69
N ASN A 89 -1.88 13.63 23.38
CA ASN A 89 -2.98 13.34 22.48
C ASN A 89 -2.80 11.93 21.88
N GLY A 90 -3.92 11.21 21.67
CA GLY A 90 -3.87 9.86 21.08
C GLY A 90 -4.94 8.95 21.67
N ILE A 91 -4.66 7.66 21.63
CA ILE A 91 -5.59 6.61 22.09
C ILE A 91 -5.13 5.98 23.40
N GLU A 92 -6.09 5.44 24.13
CA GLU A 92 -5.81 4.55 25.25
C GLU A 92 -5.44 3.16 24.75
N ILE A 93 -4.41 2.56 25.36
CA ILE A 93 -4.04 1.17 25.09
C ILE A 93 -4.28 0.35 26.34
N ALA A 94 -4.96 -0.78 26.21
CA ALA A 94 -5.27 -1.67 27.32
C ALA A 94 -4.01 -2.02 28.15
N ASN A 95 -4.12 -1.90 29.46
CA ASN A 95 -3.03 -2.14 30.40
C ASN A 95 -1.80 -1.21 30.25
N LYS A 96 -1.96 -0.03 29.64
CA LYS A 96 -0.93 1.01 29.52
C LYS A 96 -1.44 2.33 30.07
N LYS A 97 -0.62 3.03 30.86
CA LYS A 97 -0.98 4.35 31.41
C LYS A 97 -0.67 5.44 30.39
N GLY A 98 -1.62 6.38 30.25
CA GLY A 98 -1.52 7.56 29.38
C GLY A 98 -2.01 7.31 27.97
N LEU A 99 -1.90 8.33 27.13
CA LEU A 99 -2.31 8.31 25.73
C LEU A 99 -1.12 8.00 24.83
N TRP A 100 -1.43 7.41 23.66
CA TRP A 100 -0.44 6.93 22.72
C TRP A 100 -0.83 7.31 21.30
N MET A 101 0.05 8.00 20.60
CA MET A 101 -0.12 8.35 19.20
C MET A 101 0.43 7.23 18.32
N PRO A 102 -0.37 6.62 17.45
CA PRO A 102 0.14 5.63 16.49
C PRO A 102 0.94 6.31 15.39
N ASN A 103 2.11 5.76 15.09
CA ASN A 103 2.95 6.11 13.96
C ASN A 103 3.21 4.85 13.12
N ILE A 104 2.78 4.87 11.88
CA ILE A 104 3.00 3.75 10.95
C ILE A 104 4.45 3.78 10.48
N VAL A 105 5.07 2.60 10.44
CA VAL A 105 6.35 2.38 9.78
C VAL A 105 6.17 1.30 8.72
N GLU A 106 6.08 1.73 7.48
CA GLU A 106 5.99 0.83 6.33
C GLU A 106 7.38 0.49 5.83
N TYR A 107 7.68 -0.80 5.71
CA TYR A 107 8.99 -1.28 5.31
C TYR A 107 9.07 -1.50 3.81
N LYS A 108 10.09 -0.92 3.17
CA LYS A 108 10.37 -1.06 1.74
C LYS A 108 11.76 -1.66 1.52
N ARG A 109 11.83 -2.74 0.74
CA ARG A 109 13.09 -3.41 0.45
C ARG A 109 14.10 -2.52 -0.28
N GLY A 110 13.63 -1.77 -1.28
CA GLY A 110 14.47 -0.99 -2.20
C GLY A 110 14.99 0.32 -1.62
N LYS A 111 15.24 1.25 -2.53
CA LYS A 111 15.53 2.66 -2.23
C LYS A 111 14.26 3.48 -2.40
N ALA A 112 14.24 4.69 -1.84
CA ALA A 112 13.19 5.67 -2.06
C ALA A 112 12.91 5.85 -3.56
N LYS A 113 11.62 5.84 -3.90
CA LYS A 113 11.18 6.03 -5.28
C LYS A 113 11.14 7.52 -5.62
N LYS A 114 11.23 7.83 -6.92
CA LYS A 114 11.10 9.21 -7.39
C LYS A 114 9.64 9.68 -7.47
N ASP A 115 8.71 8.77 -7.39
CA ASP A 115 7.28 9.01 -7.43
C ASP A 115 6.60 8.62 -6.10
N ASN A 116 5.35 8.97 -5.94
CA ASN A 116 4.61 8.83 -4.70
C ASN A 116 3.98 7.43 -4.48
N ARG A 117 4.39 6.38 -5.23
CA ARG A 117 3.76 5.05 -5.09
C ARG A 117 3.83 4.46 -3.68
N ASP A 118 4.96 4.66 -2.99
CA ASP A 118 5.12 4.21 -1.60
C ASP A 118 4.38 5.15 -0.64
N VAL A 119 4.30 6.44 -0.98
CA VAL A 119 3.60 7.48 -0.20
C VAL A 119 2.09 7.22 -0.18
N VAL A 120 1.46 6.98 -1.34
CA VAL A 120 0.00 6.75 -1.38
C VAL A 120 -0.40 5.50 -0.61
N GLN A 121 0.46 4.49 -0.53
CA GLN A 121 0.20 3.30 0.28
C GLN A 121 0.19 3.66 1.77
N VAL A 122 1.22 4.36 2.28
CA VAL A 122 1.28 4.72 3.70
C VAL A 122 0.17 5.72 4.07
N VAL A 123 -0.24 6.61 3.15
CA VAL A 123 -1.38 7.51 3.38
C VAL A 123 -2.69 6.71 3.50
N ALA A 124 -2.93 5.73 2.64
CA ALA A 124 -4.09 4.85 2.75
C ALA A 124 -4.11 4.07 4.08
N GLN A 125 -2.96 3.60 4.54
CA GLN A 125 -2.79 2.95 5.83
C GLN A 125 -3.13 3.90 7.00
N VAL A 126 -2.66 5.15 6.92
CA VAL A 126 -3.00 6.19 7.91
C VAL A 126 -4.49 6.44 7.95
N MET A 127 -5.16 6.61 6.80
CA MET A 127 -6.60 6.82 6.74
C MET A 127 -7.39 5.66 7.40
N CYS A 128 -6.93 4.41 7.23
CA CYS A 128 -7.51 3.27 7.94
C CYS A 128 -7.37 3.37 9.46
N LEU A 129 -6.21 3.80 9.97
CA LEU A 129 -6.00 3.97 11.42
C LEU A 129 -6.77 5.17 11.97
N GLU A 130 -6.83 6.27 11.25
CA GLU A 130 -7.62 7.44 11.61
C GLU A 130 -9.10 7.08 11.78
N GLU A 131 -9.66 6.34 10.81
CA GLU A 131 -11.03 5.86 10.88
C GLU A 131 -11.24 4.89 12.06
N LYS A 132 -10.31 3.95 12.24
CA LYS A 132 -10.37 2.92 13.29
C LYS A 132 -10.36 3.53 14.70
N TYR A 133 -9.55 4.55 14.92
CA TYR A 133 -9.31 5.12 16.25
C TYR A 133 -9.97 6.49 16.45
N ASN A 134 -10.59 7.04 15.41
CA ASN A 134 -11.18 8.39 15.40
C ASN A 134 -10.18 9.47 15.86
N ILE A 135 -8.99 9.46 15.27
CA ILE A 135 -7.90 10.42 15.54
C ILE A 135 -7.38 11.01 14.23
N GLN A 136 -6.56 12.05 14.34
CA GLN A 136 -5.79 12.58 13.23
C GLN A 136 -4.31 12.22 13.39
N ILE A 137 -3.69 11.78 12.28
CA ILE A 137 -2.28 11.40 12.22
C ILE A 137 -1.59 12.33 11.22
N GLU A 138 -0.64 13.12 11.71
CA GLU A 138 0.02 14.15 10.90
C GLU A 138 1.18 13.62 10.07
N SER A 139 1.76 12.48 10.45
CA SER A 139 2.90 11.88 9.76
C SER A 139 2.93 10.37 9.89
N ALA A 140 3.65 9.74 8.97
CA ALA A 140 3.99 8.31 9.00
C ALA A 140 5.37 8.11 8.37
N ASP A 141 5.96 6.94 8.54
CA ASP A 141 7.32 6.69 8.11
C ASP A 141 7.42 5.59 7.05
N LEU A 142 8.33 5.78 6.12
CA LEU A 142 8.82 4.77 5.19
C LEU A 142 10.25 4.37 5.60
N PHE A 143 10.48 3.08 5.77
CA PHE A 143 11.82 2.57 6.05
C PHE A 143 12.36 1.77 4.86
N TYR A 144 13.46 2.25 4.27
CA TYR A 144 14.09 1.63 3.11
C TYR A 144 15.29 0.76 3.52
N PHE A 145 15.16 -0.55 3.41
CA PHE A 145 16.19 -1.49 3.86
C PHE A 145 17.53 -1.34 3.12
N THR A 146 17.51 -1.09 1.82
CA THR A 146 18.74 -0.96 1.03
C THR A 146 19.61 0.21 1.49
N THR A 147 18.99 1.31 1.89
CA THR A 147 19.71 2.52 2.33
C THR A 147 19.75 2.67 3.84
N LYS A 148 19.00 1.81 4.57
CA LYS A 148 18.77 1.91 6.02
C LYS A 148 18.29 3.30 6.44
N LYS A 149 17.48 3.93 5.60
CA LYS A 149 16.94 5.26 5.84
C LYS A 149 15.46 5.18 6.20
N ARG A 150 15.08 5.97 7.20
CA ARG A 150 13.71 6.25 7.58
C ARG A 150 13.35 7.64 7.06
N GLU A 151 12.28 7.76 6.33
CA GLU A 151 11.76 9.00 5.75
C GLU A 151 10.37 9.25 6.32
N THR A 152 10.21 10.41 6.96
CA THR A 152 8.91 10.83 7.52
C THR A 152 8.12 11.55 6.44
N ILE A 153 6.90 11.08 6.23
CA ILE A 153 5.94 11.60 5.25
C ILE A 153 4.89 12.41 5.98
N ALA A 154 4.74 13.68 5.63
CA ALA A 154 3.65 14.52 6.13
C ALA A 154 2.33 14.10 5.47
N ILE A 155 1.31 13.85 6.27
CA ILE A 155 -0.02 13.43 5.81
C ILE A 155 -0.87 14.66 5.54
N THR A 156 -0.94 15.04 4.28
CA THR A 156 -1.71 16.22 3.84
C THR A 156 -3.09 15.87 3.33
N ASN A 157 -4.03 16.82 3.37
CA ASN A 157 -5.35 16.61 2.78
C ASN A 157 -5.27 16.31 1.28
N GLN A 158 -4.33 16.95 0.57
CA GLN A 158 -4.11 16.68 -0.85
C GLN A 158 -3.76 15.20 -1.12
N LEU A 159 -2.88 14.60 -0.31
CA LEU A 159 -2.53 13.19 -0.43
C LEU A 159 -3.70 12.28 -0.07
N LYS A 160 -4.49 12.65 0.94
CA LYS A 160 -5.71 11.90 1.29
C LYS A 160 -6.75 11.95 0.16
N ASP A 161 -6.92 13.11 -0.48
CA ASP A 161 -7.85 13.27 -1.62
C ASP A 161 -7.37 12.46 -2.84
N GLU A 162 -6.06 12.40 -3.09
CA GLU A 162 -5.48 11.54 -4.12
C GLU A 162 -5.79 10.06 -3.84
N VAL A 163 -5.63 9.61 -2.60
CA VAL A 163 -5.96 8.24 -2.17
C VAL A 163 -7.45 7.95 -2.35
N ARG A 164 -8.35 8.86 -1.95
CA ARG A 164 -9.81 8.73 -2.16
C ARG A 164 -10.14 8.56 -3.64
N PHE A 165 -9.59 9.43 -4.46
CA PHE A 165 -9.80 9.38 -5.90
C PHE A 165 -9.33 8.06 -6.52
N MET A 166 -8.15 7.58 -6.12
CA MET A 166 -7.63 6.30 -6.57
C MET A 166 -8.51 5.14 -6.13
N SER A 167 -8.96 5.13 -4.87
CA SER A 167 -9.84 4.10 -4.35
C SER A 167 -11.15 4.01 -5.13
N VAL A 168 -11.81 5.14 -5.41
CA VAL A 168 -13.02 5.16 -6.25
C VAL A 168 -12.76 4.57 -7.62
N GLN A 169 -11.62 4.90 -8.25
CA GLN A 169 -11.27 4.33 -9.55
C GLN A 169 -10.99 2.82 -9.48
N MET A 170 -10.33 2.36 -8.42
CA MET A 170 -10.07 0.92 -8.20
C MET A 170 -11.38 0.15 -8.11
N HIS A 171 -12.34 0.62 -7.31
CA HIS A 171 -13.66 0.00 -7.19
C HIS A 171 -14.42 0.00 -8.52
N THR A 172 -14.45 1.16 -9.22
CA THR A 172 -15.10 1.26 -10.54
C THR A 172 -14.51 0.25 -11.53
N MET A 173 -13.20 0.09 -11.57
CA MET A 173 -12.55 -0.87 -12.46
C MET A 173 -12.84 -2.32 -12.03
N TYR A 174 -12.84 -2.60 -10.74
CA TYR A 174 -13.10 -3.94 -10.21
C TYR A 174 -14.53 -4.40 -10.48
N GLU A 175 -15.53 -3.56 -10.18
CA GLU A 175 -16.95 -3.84 -10.39
C GLU A 175 -17.29 -4.07 -11.87
N ASN A 176 -16.68 -3.27 -12.75
CA ASN A 176 -16.89 -3.37 -14.19
C ASN A 176 -15.93 -4.34 -14.90
N LYS A 177 -15.07 -5.04 -14.15
CA LYS A 177 -14.04 -5.96 -14.68
C LYS A 177 -13.21 -5.33 -15.80
N LEU A 178 -12.80 -4.07 -15.61
CA LEU A 178 -12.09 -3.28 -16.62
C LEU A 178 -10.58 -3.49 -16.52
N THR A 179 -10.00 -4.03 -17.59
CA THR A 179 -8.55 -4.10 -17.76
C THR A 179 -8.13 -3.16 -18.89
N PRO A 180 -7.45 -2.04 -18.58
CA PRO A 180 -7.03 -1.07 -19.61
C PRO A 180 -6.12 -1.69 -20.66
N ASP A 181 -6.11 -1.12 -21.87
CA ASP A 181 -5.15 -1.51 -22.91
C ASP A 181 -3.70 -1.31 -22.44
N ALA A 182 -2.80 -2.14 -22.97
CA ALA A 182 -1.39 -2.02 -22.64
C ALA A 182 -0.77 -0.83 -23.38
N GLU A 183 -0.16 0.07 -22.61
CA GLU A 183 0.65 1.17 -23.12
C GLU A 183 2.06 1.07 -22.58
N TYR A 184 3.06 1.17 -23.49
CA TYR A 184 4.45 1.14 -23.09
C TYR A 184 4.90 2.50 -22.56
N PHE A 185 5.46 2.52 -21.36
CA PHE A 185 6.16 3.67 -20.78
C PHE A 185 7.45 3.22 -20.07
N LYS A 186 8.31 4.18 -19.71
CA LYS A 186 9.66 3.89 -19.20
C LYS A 186 9.69 2.91 -18.02
N ASN A 187 8.72 3.02 -17.09
CA ASN A 187 8.70 2.16 -15.90
C ASN A 187 8.29 0.71 -16.20
N CYS A 188 7.76 0.40 -17.40
CA CYS A 188 7.41 -0.97 -17.77
C CYS A 188 8.60 -1.94 -17.66
N THR A 189 9.83 -1.47 -17.88
CA THR A 189 11.04 -2.29 -17.75
C THR A 189 11.31 -2.77 -16.33
N MET A 190 10.68 -2.15 -15.32
CA MET A 190 10.77 -2.54 -13.91
C MET A 190 9.50 -3.26 -13.43
N CYS A 191 8.56 -3.55 -14.32
CA CYS A 191 7.31 -4.20 -14.00
C CYS A 191 7.49 -5.71 -13.93
N SER A 192 7.03 -6.34 -12.85
CA SER A 192 7.06 -7.81 -12.70
C SER A 192 6.23 -8.53 -13.76
N LEU A 193 5.22 -7.85 -14.31
CA LEU A 193 4.33 -8.40 -15.34
C LEU A 193 4.73 -7.99 -16.77
N TYR A 194 5.95 -7.48 -17.00
CA TYR A 194 6.35 -6.96 -18.30
C TYR A 194 6.16 -7.99 -19.43
N ASP A 195 6.65 -9.21 -19.23
CA ASP A 195 6.61 -10.28 -20.22
C ASP A 195 5.19 -10.81 -20.46
N LEU A 196 4.35 -10.83 -19.44
CA LEU A 196 2.95 -11.22 -19.55
C LEU A 196 2.08 -10.11 -20.17
N CYS A 197 2.35 -8.87 -19.82
CA CYS A 197 1.64 -7.70 -20.32
C CYS A 197 1.97 -7.37 -21.78
N MET A 198 3.20 -7.66 -22.24
CA MET A 198 3.71 -7.41 -23.59
C MET A 198 3.37 -6.00 -24.14
N PRO A 199 3.66 -4.90 -23.40
CA PRO A 199 3.12 -3.57 -23.71
C PRO A 199 3.60 -2.99 -25.05
N ARG A 200 4.67 -3.53 -25.63
CA ARG A 200 5.18 -3.10 -26.93
C ARG A 200 4.47 -3.75 -28.10
N LEU A 201 3.87 -4.93 -27.91
CA LEU A 201 3.22 -5.69 -29.00
C LEU A 201 1.81 -5.19 -29.27
N THR A 202 1.10 -4.69 -28.26
CA THR A 202 -0.29 -4.24 -28.38
C THR A 202 -0.45 -2.97 -29.23
N LYS A 203 0.60 -2.16 -29.40
CA LYS A 203 0.56 -0.98 -30.33
C LYS A 203 0.55 -1.34 -31.81
N LYS A 204 0.84 -2.60 -32.17
CA LYS A 204 0.82 -3.06 -33.58
C LYS A 204 -0.39 -3.96 -33.85
N LYS A 205 -1.60 -3.44 -33.65
CA LYS A 205 -2.79 -4.05 -34.29
C LYS A 205 -2.66 -3.83 -35.81
N LYS A 206 -1.92 -4.69 -36.50
CA LYS A 206 -2.05 -4.82 -37.93
C LYS A 206 -3.42 -5.42 -38.22
N SER A 207 -4.28 -4.71 -38.92
CA SER A 207 -5.53 -5.27 -39.43
C SER A 207 -5.19 -6.53 -40.25
N VAL A 208 -5.90 -7.62 -39.99
CA VAL A 208 -5.79 -8.89 -40.72
C VAL A 208 -6.18 -8.69 -42.22
N GLN A 209 -6.79 -7.53 -42.57
CA GLN A 209 -7.16 -7.15 -43.93
C GLN A 209 -5.97 -6.79 -44.84
N ASN A 210 -4.75 -6.75 -44.31
CA ASN A 210 -3.54 -6.43 -45.07
C ASN A 210 -2.61 -7.65 -45.28
N TYR A 211 -3.18 -8.86 -45.31
CA TYR A 211 -2.52 -10.09 -45.76
C TYR A 211 -3.21 -10.62 -47.01
#